data_2449634a104fa8062271f7f8843c58b1
#
_entry.id   2449634a104fa8062271f7f8843c58b1
#
_cell.length_a   1.000
_cell.length_b   1.000
_cell.length_c   1.000
_cell.angle_alpha   90.00
_cell.angle_beta   90.00
_cell.angle_gamma   90.00
#
_symmetry.space_group_name_H-M   'P 1'
#
loop_
_entity.id
_entity.type
_entity.pdbx_description
1 polymer ?
#
loop_
_entity_poly.entity_id
_entity_poly.type
_entity_poly.pdbx_seq_one_letter_code
_entity_poly.pdbx_strand_id
1 'polypeptide(L)'
;DRRQRQMCIRDRNKMSPFFVIIFSFLLLKEKMSPAQALAVAGAFIGSLFVIKPTFTNMALVPSLIGLCGGICAGIAYAMVRILGQRDQKGSSVVIFFSGFSCVVTLPYLLLDFHPMSGLQILTLLGAGLAAAGGQFGITAAYYHAPAKEISIYDYSQIIFSTILGFFLFGQVPDRYSVLGYVI
;
A
#
# COMPACT_ATOMS: atom_id res chain seq x y z
N ASP A 1 16.85 -15.36 -6.74
CA ASP A 1 17.08 -14.92 -5.38
C ASP A 1 15.75 -14.46 -4.75
N ARG A 2 15.27 -15.16 -3.70
CA ARG A 2 13.94 -14.92 -3.10
C ARG A 2 13.81 -13.50 -2.52
N ARG A 3 14.89 -12.93 -1.98
CA ARG A 3 14.90 -11.55 -1.44
C ARG A 3 14.67 -10.49 -2.52
N GLN A 4 15.28 -10.65 -3.68
CA GLN A 4 15.09 -9.71 -4.80
C GLN A 4 13.67 -9.77 -5.38
N ARG A 5 13.06 -10.96 -5.45
CA ARG A 5 11.68 -11.10 -5.92
C ARG A 5 10.68 -10.45 -4.96
N GLN A 6 10.86 -10.61 -3.66
CA GLN A 6 9.99 -9.99 -2.65
C GLN A 6 10.13 -8.46 -2.62
N MET A 7 11.35 -7.94 -2.80
CA MET A 7 11.57 -6.50 -2.97
C MET A 7 10.85 -5.95 -4.20
N CYS A 8 10.95 -6.62 -5.33
CA CYS A 8 10.37 -6.18 -6.60
C CYS A 8 8.83 -6.15 -6.57
N ILE A 9 8.17 -7.09 -5.90
CA ILE A 9 6.70 -7.13 -5.73
C ILE A 9 6.25 -6.01 -4.78
N ARG A 10 6.97 -5.80 -3.69
CA ARG A 10 6.64 -4.80 -2.67
C ARG A 10 6.80 -3.36 -3.16
N ASP A 11 7.78 -3.10 -4.03
CA ASP A 11 8.02 -1.76 -4.56
C ASP A 11 6.97 -1.33 -5.59
N ARG A 12 6.33 -2.25 -6.29
CA ARG A 12 5.30 -1.94 -7.29
C ARG A 12 3.92 -1.71 -6.72
N ASN A 13 3.62 -2.21 -5.53
CA ASN A 13 2.41 -1.82 -4.80
C ASN A 13 2.36 -0.31 -4.48
N LYS A 14 3.48 0.37 -4.55
CA LYS A 14 3.56 1.84 -4.36
C LYS A 14 2.96 2.64 -5.51
N MET A 15 2.59 2.01 -6.62
CA MET A 15 1.77 2.61 -7.66
C MET A 15 0.27 2.66 -7.30
N SER A 16 -0.15 1.99 -6.22
CA SER A 16 -1.54 1.97 -5.77
C SER A 16 -2.18 3.36 -5.64
N PRO A 17 -1.56 4.38 -5.01
CA PRO A 17 -2.17 5.71 -4.89
C PRO A 17 -2.46 6.36 -6.24
N PHE A 18 -1.63 6.12 -7.23
CA PHE A 18 -1.86 6.60 -8.59
C PHE A 18 -3.12 5.98 -9.21
N PHE A 19 -3.30 4.67 -9.08
CA PHE A 19 -4.50 3.98 -9.54
C PHE A 19 -5.75 4.38 -8.77
N VAL A 20 -5.64 4.63 -7.46
CA VAL A 20 -6.75 5.15 -6.64
C VAL A 20 -7.30 6.44 -7.24
N ILE A 21 -6.43 7.37 -7.62
CA ILE A 21 -6.82 8.65 -8.22
C ILE A 21 -7.49 8.46 -9.56
N ILE A 22 -6.93 7.59 -10.43
CA ILE A 22 -7.52 7.28 -11.73
C ILE A 22 -8.93 6.72 -11.55
N PHE A 23 -9.10 5.73 -10.68
CA PHE A 23 -10.40 5.12 -10.45
C PHE A 23 -11.37 6.04 -9.72
N SER A 24 -10.88 6.88 -8.81
CA SER A 24 -11.70 7.92 -8.19
C SER A 24 -12.22 8.92 -9.24
N PHE A 25 -11.37 9.35 -10.15
CA PHE A 25 -11.81 10.22 -11.27
C PHE A 25 -12.83 9.52 -12.17
N LEU A 26 -12.58 8.26 -12.54
CA LEU A 26 -13.48 7.52 -13.45
C LEU A 26 -14.82 7.15 -12.81
N LEU A 27 -14.82 6.72 -11.55
CA LEU A 27 -15.99 6.17 -10.86
C LEU A 27 -16.79 7.24 -10.11
N LEU A 28 -16.09 8.17 -9.44
CA LEU A 28 -16.72 9.21 -8.62
C LEU A 28 -16.79 10.57 -9.34
N LYS A 29 -16.14 10.72 -10.49
CA LYS A 29 -16.03 11.98 -11.24
C LYS A 29 -15.46 13.13 -10.38
N GLU A 30 -14.63 12.82 -9.40
CA GLU A 30 -13.96 13.81 -8.55
C GLU A 30 -12.96 14.61 -9.39
N LYS A 31 -13.22 15.93 -9.58
CA LYS A 31 -12.30 16.82 -10.30
C LYS A 31 -11.06 17.11 -9.46
N MET A 32 -9.89 16.96 -10.04
CA MET A 32 -8.62 17.37 -9.43
C MET A 32 -8.25 18.81 -9.79
N SER A 33 -7.71 19.54 -8.82
CA SER A 33 -7.06 20.82 -9.14
C SER A 33 -5.66 20.58 -9.75
N PRO A 34 -5.14 21.52 -10.56
CA PRO A 34 -3.80 21.40 -11.12
C PRO A 34 -2.71 21.22 -10.04
N ALA A 35 -2.87 21.89 -8.90
CA ALA A 35 -1.95 21.77 -7.77
C ALA A 35 -1.93 20.35 -7.17
N GLN A 36 -3.11 19.71 -7.04
CA GLN A 36 -3.21 18.33 -6.60
C GLN A 36 -2.58 17.35 -7.60
N ALA A 37 -2.80 17.57 -8.89
CA ALA A 37 -2.18 16.75 -9.94
C ALA A 37 -0.65 16.86 -9.91
N LEU A 38 -0.12 18.06 -9.69
CA LEU A 38 1.32 18.30 -9.54
C LEU A 38 1.88 17.61 -8.28
N ALA A 39 1.18 17.70 -7.14
CA ALA A 39 1.60 17.07 -5.90
C ALA A 39 1.66 15.53 -6.04
N VAL A 40 0.66 14.93 -6.68
CA VAL A 40 0.64 13.48 -6.94
C VAL A 40 1.75 13.07 -7.90
N ALA A 41 1.97 13.83 -8.97
CA ALA A 41 3.05 13.57 -9.91
C ALA A 41 4.43 13.71 -9.21
N GLY A 42 4.61 14.73 -8.38
CA GLY A 42 5.81 14.91 -7.55
C GLY A 42 6.05 13.72 -6.63
N ALA A 43 5.05 13.34 -5.84
CA ALA A 43 5.15 12.20 -4.93
C ALA A 43 5.44 10.88 -5.68
N PHE A 44 4.87 10.70 -6.86
CA PHE A 44 5.16 9.55 -7.72
C PHE A 44 6.61 9.56 -8.20
N ILE A 45 7.11 10.69 -8.70
CA ILE A 45 8.51 10.85 -9.12
C ILE A 45 9.45 10.64 -7.92
N GLY A 46 9.15 11.24 -6.76
CA GLY A 46 9.91 11.03 -5.53
C GLY A 46 9.98 9.55 -5.15
N SER A 47 8.87 8.83 -5.24
CA SER A 47 8.83 7.39 -4.97
C SER A 47 9.72 6.57 -5.93
N LEU A 48 9.82 6.97 -7.20
CA LEU A 48 10.71 6.33 -8.18
C LEU A 48 12.18 6.50 -7.81
N PHE A 49 12.58 7.66 -7.29
CA PHE A 49 13.95 7.86 -6.79
C PHE A 49 14.30 6.97 -5.60
N VAL A 50 13.31 6.70 -4.73
CA VAL A 50 13.49 5.79 -3.59
C VAL A 50 13.56 4.34 -4.04
N ILE A 51 12.67 3.93 -4.96
CA ILE A 51 12.55 2.54 -5.44
C ILE A 51 13.71 2.15 -6.36
N LYS A 52 14.24 3.09 -7.15
CA LYS A 52 15.31 2.88 -8.13
C LYS A 52 15.04 1.67 -9.03
N PRO A 53 14.05 1.73 -9.91
CA PRO A 53 13.75 0.62 -10.79
C PRO A 53 14.95 0.35 -11.71
N THR A 54 15.63 -0.78 -11.52
CA THR A 54 16.75 -1.20 -12.34
C THR A 54 16.22 -2.04 -13.50
N PHE A 55 16.38 -1.57 -14.72
CA PHE A 55 15.87 -2.24 -15.93
C PHE A 55 16.63 -3.53 -16.27
N THR A 56 17.80 -3.75 -15.69
CA THR A 56 18.68 -4.89 -16.00
C THR A 56 18.21 -6.23 -15.44
N ASN A 57 17.30 -6.26 -14.46
CA ASN A 57 16.79 -7.48 -13.81
C ASN A 57 15.26 -7.51 -13.68
N MET A 58 14.54 -6.97 -14.65
CA MET A 58 13.09 -7.01 -14.66
C MET A 58 12.58 -8.43 -14.98
N ALA A 59 12.34 -9.22 -13.96
CA ALA A 59 11.49 -10.39 -14.11
C ALA A 59 10.08 -9.92 -14.48
N LEU A 60 9.66 -10.13 -15.70
CA LEU A 60 8.41 -9.63 -16.30
C LEU A 60 7.18 -10.09 -15.50
N VAL A 61 7.19 -11.34 -15.03
CA VAL A 61 6.08 -11.94 -14.27
C VAL A 61 5.87 -11.28 -12.90
N PRO A 62 6.88 -11.15 -12.02
CA PRO A 62 6.70 -10.39 -10.76
C PRO A 62 6.29 -8.94 -10.97
N SER A 63 6.70 -8.36 -12.08
CA SER A 63 6.36 -6.99 -12.47
C SER A 63 4.87 -6.84 -12.77
N LEU A 64 4.34 -7.73 -13.58
CA LEU A 64 2.92 -7.75 -13.90
C LEU A 64 2.05 -8.04 -12.67
N ILE A 65 2.47 -8.98 -11.82
CA ILE A 65 1.77 -9.29 -10.56
C ILE A 65 1.70 -8.05 -9.67
N GLY A 66 2.82 -7.33 -9.49
CA GLY A 66 2.84 -6.10 -8.69
C GLY A 66 1.96 -5.00 -9.28
N LEU A 67 1.95 -4.84 -10.60
CA LEU A 67 1.09 -3.88 -11.30
C LEU A 67 -0.39 -4.23 -11.11
N CYS A 68 -0.76 -5.49 -11.33
CA CYS A 68 -2.13 -5.98 -11.07
C CYS A 68 -2.54 -5.74 -9.61
N GLY A 69 -1.65 -6.01 -8.65
CA GLY A 69 -1.88 -5.70 -7.23
C GLY A 69 -2.17 -4.23 -6.98
N GLY A 70 -1.40 -3.33 -7.59
CA GLY A 70 -1.62 -1.87 -7.51
C GLY A 70 -2.97 -1.44 -8.10
N ILE A 71 -3.34 -2.00 -9.25
CA ILE A 71 -4.64 -1.74 -9.89
C ILE A 71 -5.78 -2.22 -8.99
N CYS A 72 -5.72 -3.45 -8.49
CA CYS A 72 -6.74 -4.02 -7.60
C CYS A 72 -6.88 -3.19 -6.31
N ALA A 73 -5.76 -2.77 -5.71
CA ALA A 73 -5.78 -1.91 -4.54
C ALA A 73 -6.44 -0.54 -4.85
N GLY A 74 -6.12 0.05 -6.00
CA GLY A 74 -6.73 1.30 -6.45
C GLY A 74 -8.24 1.18 -6.60
N ILE A 75 -8.73 0.11 -7.21
CA ILE A 75 -10.17 -0.17 -7.32
C ILE A 75 -10.78 -0.36 -5.92
N ALA A 76 -10.14 -1.13 -5.04
CA ALA A 76 -10.64 -1.40 -3.71
C ALA A 76 -10.83 -0.10 -2.90
N TYR A 77 -9.84 0.80 -2.89
CA TYR A 77 -9.96 2.08 -2.18
C TYR A 77 -11.00 3.02 -2.79
N ALA A 78 -11.16 3.04 -4.12
CA ALA A 78 -12.24 3.76 -4.78
C ALA A 78 -13.62 3.22 -4.34
N MET A 79 -13.76 1.90 -4.21
CA MET A 79 -14.98 1.27 -3.69
C MET A 79 -15.23 1.59 -2.22
N VAL A 80 -14.20 1.61 -1.38
CA VAL A 80 -14.28 2.05 0.03
C VAL A 80 -14.84 3.48 0.09
N ARG A 81 -14.36 4.37 -0.78
CA ARG A 81 -14.88 5.75 -0.87
C ARG A 81 -16.37 5.79 -1.25
N ILE A 82 -16.79 5.01 -2.26
CA ILE A 82 -18.20 4.93 -2.68
C ILE A 82 -19.07 4.42 -1.53
N LEU A 83 -18.62 3.40 -0.79
CA LEU A 83 -19.34 2.86 0.35
C LEU A 83 -19.47 3.89 1.47
N GLY A 84 -18.43 4.69 1.72
CA GLY A 84 -18.47 5.79 2.68
C GLY A 84 -19.50 6.86 2.29
N GLN A 85 -19.61 7.19 1.00
CA GLN A 85 -20.62 8.13 0.50
C GLN A 85 -22.07 7.60 0.58
N ARG A 86 -22.23 6.29 0.73
CA ARG A 86 -23.55 5.63 0.89
C ARG A 86 -23.88 5.33 2.35
N ASP A 87 -23.26 6.01 3.31
CA ASP A 87 -23.48 5.88 4.75
C ASP A 87 -23.30 4.44 5.29
N GLN A 88 -22.54 3.60 4.57
CA GLN A 88 -22.21 2.26 5.07
C GLN A 88 -21.20 2.36 6.22
N LYS A 89 -21.36 1.50 7.23
CA LYS A 89 -20.43 1.51 8.38
C LYS A 89 -19.03 1.03 7.96
N GLY A 90 -18.00 1.86 8.18
CA GLY A 90 -16.62 1.52 7.83
C GLY A 90 -16.12 0.23 8.52
N SER A 91 -16.57 -0.04 9.75
CA SER A 91 -16.27 -1.29 10.44
C SER A 91 -16.77 -2.53 9.69
N SER A 92 -17.94 -2.45 9.04
CA SER A 92 -18.45 -3.57 8.24
C SER A 92 -17.55 -3.87 7.05
N VAL A 93 -17.05 -2.81 6.37
CA VAL A 93 -16.11 -2.97 5.24
C VAL A 93 -14.82 -3.65 5.70
N VAL A 94 -14.26 -3.25 6.84
CA VAL A 94 -13.05 -3.85 7.40
C VAL A 94 -13.29 -5.32 7.77
N ILE A 95 -14.43 -5.64 8.39
CA ILE A 95 -14.79 -7.03 8.77
C ILE A 95 -14.91 -7.91 7.52
N PHE A 96 -15.62 -7.46 6.48
CA PHE A 96 -15.76 -8.23 5.23
C PHE A 96 -14.42 -8.44 4.54
N PHE A 97 -13.61 -7.39 4.44
CA PHE A 97 -12.28 -7.46 3.84
C PHE A 97 -11.38 -8.45 4.60
N SER A 98 -11.31 -8.31 5.93
CA SER A 98 -10.49 -9.18 6.77
C SER A 98 -11.02 -10.64 6.77
N GLY A 99 -12.33 -10.82 6.85
CA GLY A 99 -12.96 -12.15 6.79
C GLY A 99 -12.69 -12.84 5.45
N PHE A 100 -12.84 -12.14 4.34
CA PHE A 100 -12.51 -12.68 3.03
C PHE A 100 -11.02 -13.05 2.92
N SER A 101 -10.13 -12.18 3.40
CA SER A 101 -8.70 -12.47 3.42
C SER A 101 -8.36 -13.70 4.26
N CYS A 102 -9.00 -13.88 5.42
CA CYS A 102 -8.84 -15.07 6.25
C CYS A 102 -9.29 -16.33 5.51
N VAL A 103 -10.46 -16.29 4.87
CA VAL A 103 -10.99 -17.46 4.13
C VAL A 103 -10.05 -17.84 2.97
N VAL A 104 -9.51 -16.87 2.24
CA VAL A 104 -8.60 -17.14 1.11
C VAL A 104 -7.25 -17.66 1.57
N THR A 105 -6.74 -17.18 2.71
CA THR A 105 -5.41 -17.57 3.21
C THR A 105 -5.44 -18.86 4.05
N LEU A 106 -6.58 -19.21 4.63
CA LEU A 106 -6.73 -20.37 5.49
C LEU A 106 -6.31 -21.70 4.83
N PRO A 107 -6.72 -22.03 3.58
CA PRO A 107 -6.30 -23.28 2.95
C PRO A 107 -4.78 -23.38 2.80
N TYR A 108 -4.12 -22.28 2.45
CA TYR A 108 -2.66 -22.25 2.35
C TYR A 108 -2.00 -22.49 3.72
N LEU A 109 -2.52 -21.87 4.77
CA LEU A 109 -2.02 -22.05 6.13
C LEU A 109 -2.17 -23.50 6.60
N LEU A 110 -3.26 -24.18 6.24
CA LEU A 110 -3.51 -25.57 6.63
C LEU A 110 -2.64 -26.58 5.86
N LEU A 111 -2.35 -26.27 4.58
CA LEU A 111 -1.57 -27.18 3.71
C LEU A 111 -0.05 -27.03 3.92
N ASP A 112 0.42 -25.85 4.29
CA ASP A 112 1.84 -25.53 4.42
C ASP A 112 2.16 -24.96 5.81
N PHE A 113 1.64 -25.61 6.84
CA PHE A 113 1.85 -25.16 8.21
C PHE A 113 3.26 -25.47 8.69
N HIS A 114 3.99 -24.43 9.05
CA HIS A 114 5.31 -24.54 9.68
C HIS A 114 5.19 -24.21 11.17
N PRO A 115 5.71 -25.07 12.08
CA PRO A 115 5.68 -24.77 13.50
C PRO A 115 6.48 -23.50 13.81
N MET A 116 5.82 -22.58 14.51
CA MET A 116 6.40 -21.29 14.86
C MET A 116 6.81 -21.23 16.32
N SER A 117 7.92 -20.56 16.61
CA SER A 117 8.36 -20.29 17.99
C SER A 117 7.39 -19.27 18.67
N GLY A 118 7.33 -19.29 20.01
CA GLY A 118 6.51 -18.32 20.76
C GLY A 118 6.80 -16.87 20.43
N LEU A 119 8.05 -16.52 20.19
CA LEU A 119 8.44 -15.16 19.77
C LEU A 119 7.92 -14.81 18.38
N GLN A 120 7.93 -15.76 17.44
CA GLN A 120 7.37 -15.55 16.10
C GLN A 120 5.85 -15.32 16.16
N ILE A 121 5.14 -16.07 16.99
CA ILE A 121 3.70 -15.89 17.20
C ILE A 121 3.43 -14.50 17.78
N LEU A 122 4.18 -14.07 18.80
CA LEU A 122 4.02 -12.76 19.41
C LEU A 122 4.28 -11.62 18.41
N THR A 123 5.32 -11.73 17.59
CA THR A 123 5.63 -10.73 16.55
C THR A 123 4.56 -10.68 15.46
N LEU A 124 4.00 -11.84 15.06
CA LEU A 124 2.89 -11.90 14.10
C LEU A 124 1.61 -11.29 14.65
N LEU A 125 1.29 -11.53 15.93
CA LEU A 125 0.14 -10.89 16.59
C LEU A 125 0.32 -9.38 16.67
N GLY A 126 1.51 -8.90 17.03
CA GLY A 126 1.83 -7.47 17.03
C GLY A 126 1.70 -6.84 15.64
N ALA A 127 2.20 -7.52 14.62
CA ALA A 127 2.06 -7.07 13.23
C ALA A 127 0.58 -7.05 12.78
N GLY A 128 -0.20 -8.06 13.17
CA GLY A 128 -1.64 -8.13 12.90
C GLY A 128 -2.42 -6.99 13.55
N LEU A 129 -2.13 -6.67 14.80
CA LEU A 129 -2.75 -5.53 15.51
C LEU A 129 -2.38 -4.20 14.86
N ALA A 130 -1.12 -4.00 14.49
CA ALA A 130 -0.68 -2.80 13.78
C ALA A 130 -1.36 -2.67 12.40
N ALA A 131 -1.46 -3.78 11.66
CA ALA A 131 -2.15 -3.82 10.37
C ALA A 131 -3.64 -3.52 10.51
N ALA A 132 -4.32 -4.06 11.54
CA ALA A 132 -5.72 -3.76 11.82
C ALA A 132 -5.92 -2.27 12.12
N GLY A 133 -5.07 -1.66 12.97
CA GLY A 133 -5.09 -0.22 13.23
C GLY A 133 -4.93 0.61 11.97
N GLY A 134 -3.97 0.26 11.12
CA GLY A 134 -3.75 0.88 9.82
C GLY A 134 -4.96 0.74 8.89
N GLN A 135 -5.57 -0.45 8.84
CA GLN A 135 -6.74 -0.70 8.01
C GLN A 135 -7.97 0.12 8.44
N PHE A 136 -8.22 0.24 9.75
CA PHE A 136 -9.27 1.12 10.26
C PHE A 136 -8.98 2.58 9.95
N GLY A 137 -7.72 3.02 10.13
CA GLY A 137 -7.28 4.39 9.84
C GLY A 137 -7.48 4.76 8.37
N ILE A 138 -7.01 3.94 7.43
CA ILE A 138 -7.15 4.19 6.00
C ILE A 138 -8.61 4.16 5.55
N THR A 139 -9.40 3.21 6.09
CA THR A 139 -10.84 3.15 5.80
C THR A 139 -11.54 4.42 6.28
N ALA A 140 -11.27 4.88 7.50
CA ALA A 140 -11.84 6.11 8.03
C ALA A 140 -11.41 7.33 7.19
N ALA A 141 -10.16 7.40 6.76
CA ALA A 141 -9.67 8.47 5.90
C ALA A 141 -10.47 8.57 4.59
N TYR A 142 -10.63 7.46 3.87
CA TYR A 142 -11.41 7.42 2.62
C TYR A 142 -12.90 7.67 2.81
N TYR A 143 -13.45 7.47 4.01
CA TYR A 143 -14.83 7.83 4.35
C TYR A 143 -15.02 9.34 4.50
N HIS A 144 -14.05 10.02 5.09
CA HIS A 144 -14.18 11.45 5.44
C HIS A 144 -13.61 12.40 4.39
N ALA A 145 -12.68 11.95 3.55
CA ALA A 145 -12.02 12.81 2.59
C ALA A 145 -11.97 12.19 1.17
N PRO A 146 -11.91 13.04 0.12
CA PRO A 146 -11.79 12.56 -1.25
C PRO A 146 -10.49 11.82 -1.47
N ALA A 147 -10.54 10.79 -2.33
CA ALA A 147 -9.40 9.93 -2.62
C ALA A 147 -8.16 10.68 -3.12
N LYS A 148 -8.36 11.77 -3.85
CA LYS A 148 -7.28 12.65 -4.34
C LYS A 148 -6.46 13.31 -3.23
N GLU A 149 -7.04 13.55 -2.07
CA GLU A 149 -6.34 14.10 -0.91
C GLU A 149 -5.62 13.00 -0.13
N ILE A 150 -6.32 11.90 0.14
CA ILE A 150 -5.77 10.77 0.89
C ILE A 150 -4.57 10.14 0.17
N SER A 151 -4.63 9.98 -1.16
CA SER A 151 -3.57 9.36 -1.95
C SER A 151 -2.21 10.06 -1.84
N ILE A 152 -2.19 11.36 -1.57
CA ILE A 152 -0.94 12.09 -1.32
C ILE A 152 -0.31 11.61 0.00
N TYR A 153 -1.13 11.45 1.04
CA TYR A 153 -0.66 11.00 2.35
C TYR A 153 -0.21 9.52 2.34
N ASP A 154 -0.72 8.69 1.44
CA ASP A 154 -0.29 7.30 1.28
C ASP A 154 1.21 7.19 0.97
N TYR A 155 1.79 8.19 0.32
CA TYR A 155 3.23 8.22 0.06
C TYR A 155 4.06 8.43 1.34
N SER A 156 3.49 8.97 2.41
CA SER A 156 4.17 9.14 3.71
C SER A 156 4.64 7.82 4.31
N GLN A 157 3.98 6.69 3.97
CA GLN A 157 4.41 5.36 4.39
C GLN A 157 5.86 5.04 3.99
N ILE A 158 6.38 5.66 2.92
CA ILE A 158 7.76 5.48 2.46
C ILE A 158 8.72 6.05 3.50
N ILE A 159 8.40 7.25 4.02
CA ILE A 159 9.19 7.93 5.05
C ILE A 159 9.18 7.10 6.34
N PHE A 160 7.99 6.71 6.82
CA PHE A 160 7.86 5.88 8.03
C PHE A 160 8.56 4.54 7.90
N SER A 161 8.44 3.87 6.74
CA SER A 161 9.12 2.58 6.52
C SER A 161 10.64 2.73 6.49
N THR A 162 11.17 3.86 6.02
CA THR A 162 12.60 4.15 6.04
C THR A 162 13.10 4.42 7.45
N ILE A 163 12.37 5.22 8.23
CA ILE A 163 12.71 5.49 9.64
C ILE A 163 12.75 4.17 10.42
N LEU A 164 11.70 3.34 10.30
CA LEU A 164 11.66 2.03 10.96
C LEU A 164 12.77 1.10 10.45
N GLY A 165 13.06 1.11 9.15
CA GLY A 165 14.15 0.34 8.55
C GLY A 165 15.52 0.74 9.09
N PHE A 166 15.71 2.03 9.33
CA PHE A 166 16.94 2.54 9.97
C PHE A 166 17.07 2.06 11.41
N PHE A 167 16.04 2.24 12.23
CA PHE A 167 16.11 1.87 13.66
C PHE A 167 16.12 0.36 13.90
N LEU A 168 15.36 -0.42 13.13
CA LEU A 168 15.21 -1.87 13.36
C LEU A 168 16.25 -2.70 12.63
N PHE A 169 16.72 -2.24 11.48
CA PHE A 169 17.60 -3.02 10.59
C PHE A 169 18.93 -2.33 10.24
N GLY A 170 19.17 -1.12 10.76
CA GLY A 170 20.37 -0.34 10.46
C GLY A 170 20.49 0.06 8.98
N GLN A 171 19.38 0.12 8.25
CA GLN A 171 19.35 0.47 6.83
C GLN A 171 19.54 1.98 6.66
N VAL A 172 20.67 2.39 6.11
CA VAL A 172 20.95 3.82 5.83
C VAL A 172 20.40 4.17 4.44
N PRO A 173 19.50 5.16 4.33
CA PRO A 173 19.04 5.64 3.03
C PRO A 173 20.20 6.29 2.27
N ASP A 174 20.30 6.01 0.99
CA ASP A 174 21.30 6.61 0.14
C ASP A 174 20.88 8.01 -0.36
N ARG A 175 21.79 8.70 -1.06
CA ARG A 175 21.57 10.09 -1.51
C ARG A 175 20.33 10.24 -2.42
N TYR A 176 20.04 9.24 -3.26
CA TYR A 176 18.89 9.27 -4.15
C TYR A 176 17.58 9.06 -3.39
N SER A 177 17.57 8.23 -2.35
CA SER A 177 16.42 8.06 -1.48
C SER A 177 16.10 9.35 -0.72
N VAL A 178 17.14 10.05 -0.21
CA VAL A 178 16.96 11.35 0.45
C VAL A 178 16.38 12.38 -0.52
N LEU A 179 16.87 12.43 -1.77
CA LEU A 179 16.29 13.31 -2.79
C LEU A 179 14.80 12.99 -3.04
N GLY A 180 14.46 11.70 -3.12
CA GLY A 180 13.08 11.26 -3.30
C GLY A 180 12.14 11.62 -2.15
N TYR A 181 12.66 11.79 -0.93
CA TYR A 181 11.85 12.23 0.23
C TYR A 181 11.60 13.74 0.26
N VAL A 182 12.44 14.53 -0.41
CA VAL A 182 12.31 15.99 -0.48
C VAL A 182 11.35 16.41 -1.60
N ILE A 183 11.20 15.59 -2.64
CA ILE A 183 10.28 15.82 -3.76
C ILE A 183 8.85 15.49 -3.33
#